data_d0b900f8edf6379ca09750b8cf253714
#
_entry.id   d0b900f8edf6379ca09750b8cf253714
#
_cell.length_a   1.000
_cell.length_b   1.000
_cell.length_c   1.000
_cell.angle_alpha   90.00
_cell.angle_beta   90.00
_cell.angle_gamma   90.00
#
_symmetry.space_group_name_H-M   'P 1'
#
loop_
_entity.id
_entity.type
_entity.pdbx_description
1 polymer ?
#
loop_
_entity_poly.entity_id
_entity_poly.type
_entity_poly.pdbx_seq_one_letter_code
_entity_poly.pdbx_strand_id
1 'polypeptide(L)'
;MSDIGHYKNNYKNFFHILLNKDWLYGCVACLIYLALLLPILIYKNFDFSIFIVAGDKFADSHNLVAPIHIQSNSTGFDGQFYYRIALAPFDFQTTSYGLTIDDPPLRFHRILYPLLVWIFAFGQKSYVSFMMFFVNLCGIVSIFSSCSRLVKYFNINKIVLLYVLLWPGFLISLTHDTTEIISSALILLSLEAYVKNRTILLFVFSMLAAFTRETGVIFIFGLFVFSIYNFIRDNNKIFFFKKVSALVACMLPFLVFQIFLKMKFGHSPASADAVANLGWPLRGVLETIGATLDGSRMYVHQPVFQNIMRFFVVYSILLLVLWSSFVICRAYAVKKNYQSKLLIATFLPFVFILFCLTGKTGPWVDPISYFRAFTECFILGSFICTIEKPQRPSNVVLSLCAELSCFTIIGGMLFVALALK
;
A
#
# COMPACT_ATOMS: atom_id res chain seq x y z
N MET A 1 42.79 -11.50 -23.75
CA MET A 1 42.39 -12.51 -22.73
C MET A 1 41.73 -11.91 -21.48
N SER A 2 41.27 -10.67 -21.52
CA SER A 2 40.67 -9.95 -20.34
C SER A 2 39.13 -9.95 -20.29
N ASP A 3 38.44 -10.35 -21.36
CA ASP A 3 36.96 -10.24 -21.42
C ASP A 3 36.17 -11.44 -20.86
N ILE A 4 36.86 -12.59 -20.65
CA ILE A 4 36.17 -13.80 -20.13
C ILE A 4 35.89 -13.73 -18.62
N GLY A 5 36.63 -12.88 -17.91
CA GLY A 5 36.45 -12.68 -16.45
C GLY A 5 35.16 -11.94 -16.06
N HIS A 6 34.72 -10.99 -16.89
CA HIS A 6 33.53 -10.18 -16.59
C HIS A 6 32.20 -10.95 -16.77
N TYR A 7 32.12 -11.85 -17.75
CA TYR A 7 30.94 -12.70 -17.98
C TYR A 7 30.74 -13.73 -16.86
N LYS A 8 31.80 -14.36 -16.35
CA LYS A 8 31.72 -15.33 -15.25
C LYS A 8 31.18 -14.74 -13.93
N ASN A 9 31.40 -13.44 -13.65
CA ASN A 9 30.88 -12.79 -12.45
C ASN A 9 29.38 -12.49 -12.56
N ASN A 10 28.85 -12.19 -13.74
CA ASN A 10 27.42 -11.95 -13.94
C ASN A 10 26.56 -13.21 -13.77
N TYR A 11 27.02 -14.36 -14.26
CA TYR A 11 26.32 -15.64 -14.05
C TYR A 11 26.35 -16.10 -12.59
N LYS A 12 27.46 -15.91 -11.88
CA LYS A 12 27.51 -16.19 -10.43
C LYS A 12 26.53 -15.31 -9.65
N ASN A 13 26.38 -14.04 -10.00
CA ASN A 13 25.40 -13.14 -9.38
C ASN A 13 23.96 -13.55 -9.68
N PHE A 14 23.66 -14.00 -10.90
CA PHE A 14 22.32 -14.48 -11.27
C PHE A 14 21.96 -15.79 -10.54
N PHE A 15 22.87 -16.77 -10.49
CA PHE A 15 22.69 -18.00 -9.71
C PHE A 15 22.63 -17.75 -8.20
N HIS A 16 23.36 -16.75 -7.67
CA HIS A 16 23.26 -16.38 -6.27
C HIS A 16 21.88 -15.77 -5.92
N ILE A 17 21.24 -15.10 -6.85
CA ILE A 17 19.86 -14.58 -6.69
C ILE A 17 18.86 -15.76 -6.70
N LEU A 18 19.02 -16.74 -7.59
CA LEU A 18 18.19 -17.94 -7.65
C LEU A 18 18.38 -18.87 -6.43
N LEU A 19 19.59 -18.96 -5.90
CA LEU A 19 19.90 -19.75 -4.69
C LEU A 19 19.50 -19.06 -3.39
N ASN A 20 19.21 -17.75 -3.43
CA ASN A 20 18.73 -17.03 -2.27
C ASN A 20 17.23 -17.28 -2.10
N LYS A 21 16.87 -18.17 -1.15
CA LYS A 21 15.50 -18.64 -0.90
C LYS A 21 14.50 -17.55 -0.47
N ASP A 22 14.88 -16.25 -0.49
CA ASP A 22 14.00 -15.15 -0.05
C ASP A 22 12.76 -14.99 -0.95
N TRP A 23 12.87 -15.26 -2.24
CA TRP A 23 11.74 -15.24 -3.16
C TRP A 23 10.68 -16.32 -2.85
N LEU A 24 11.07 -17.41 -2.18
CA LEU A 24 10.13 -18.46 -1.76
C LEU A 24 9.08 -17.94 -0.80
N TYR A 25 9.45 -17.02 0.12
CA TYR A 25 8.46 -16.38 1.01
C TYR A 25 7.42 -15.59 0.21
N GLY A 26 7.85 -14.92 -0.86
CA GLY A 26 6.96 -14.23 -1.77
C GLY A 26 6.01 -15.17 -2.52
N CYS A 27 6.54 -16.27 -3.06
CA CYS A 27 5.72 -17.28 -3.75
C CYS A 27 4.72 -17.95 -2.79
N VAL A 28 5.14 -18.30 -1.58
CA VAL A 28 4.25 -18.90 -0.57
C VAL A 28 3.13 -17.92 -0.21
N ALA A 29 3.46 -16.66 0.04
CA ALA A 29 2.44 -15.64 0.32
C ALA A 29 1.46 -15.47 -0.85
N CYS A 30 1.97 -15.42 -2.08
CA CYS A 30 1.16 -15.35 -3.29
C CYS A 30 0.20 -16.56 -3.40
N LEU A 31 0.69 -17.77 -3.17
CA LEU A 31 -0.13 -18.99 -3.20
C LEU A 31 -1.21 -18.98 -2.11
N ILE A 32 -0.91 -18.46 -0.91
CA ILE A 32 -1.90 -18.33 0.17
C ILE A 32 -3.02 -17.37 -0.26
N TYR A 33 -2.69 -16.17 -0.80
CA TYR A 33 -3.70 -15.23 -1.26
C TYR A 33 -4.51 -15.77 -2.43
N LEU A 34 -3.87 -16.48 -3.38
CA LEU A 34 -4.57 -17.16 -4.46
C LEU A 34 -5.54 -18.22 -3.92
N ALA A 35 -5.12 -19.03 -2.95
CA ALA A 35 -5.97 -20.04 -2.34
C ALA A 35 -7.18 -19.42 -1.61
N LEU A 36 -6.99 -18.26 -0.96
CA LEU A 36 -8.08 -17.51 -0.31
C LEU A 36 -9.08 -16.93 -1.32
N LEU A 37 -8.63 -16.51 -2.49
CA LEU A 37 -9.48 -15.90 -3.53
C LEU A 37 -10.05 -16.92 -4.52
N LEU A 38 -9.49 -18.13 -4.57
CA LEU A 38 -9.90 -19.17 -5.51
C LEU A 38 -11.40 -19.53 -5.45
N PRO A 39 -12.04 -19.68 -4.26
CA PRO A 39 -13.49 -19.94 -4.19
C PRO A 39 -14.33 -18.86 -4.88
N ILE A 40 -13.94 -17.59 -4.72
CA ILE A 40 -14.62 -16.45 -5.34
C ILE A 40 -14.44 -16.49 -6.86
N LEU A 41 -13.20 -16.73 -7.32
CA LEU A 41 -12.88 -16.81 -8.75
C LEU A 41 -13.63 -17.98 -9.42
N ILE A 42 -13.71 -19.14 -8.78
CA ILE A 42 -14.49 -20.29 -9.29
C ILE A 42 -15.98 -19.92 -9.37
N TYR A 43 -16.54 -19.33 -8.31
CA TYR A 43 -17.95 -18.93 -8.29
C TYR A 43 -18.30 -17.90 -9.37
N LYS A 44 -17.38 -17.01 -9.71
CA LYS A 44 -17.52 -15.97 -10.76
C LYS A 44 -16.93 -16.40 -12.12
N ASN A 45 -16.73 -17.70 -12.37
CA ASN A 45 -16.19 -18.23 -13.63
C ASN A 45 -14.88 -17.57 -14.09
N PHE A 46 -13.98 -17.26 -13.13
CA PHE A 46 -12.71 -16.57 -13.36
C PHE A 46 -12.84 -15.18 -14.01
N ASP A 47 -13.97 -14.51 -13.77
CA ASP A 47 -14.12 -13.10 -14.15
C ASP A 47 -13.36 -12.20 -13.17
N PHE A 48 -12.16 -11.77 -13.57
CA PHE A 48 -11.31 -10.88 -12.76
C PHE A 48 -11.86 -9.45 -12.66
N SER A 49 -12.81 -9.07 -13.52
CA SER A 49 -13.40 -7.74 -13.49
C SER A 49 -14.20 -7.44 -12.21
N ILE A 50 -14.60 -8.48 -11.48
CA ILE A 50 -15.26 -8.34 -10.17
C ILE A 50 -14.40 -7.57 -9.14
N PHE A 51 -13.07 -7.66 -9.26
CA PHE A 51 -12.12 -6.98 -8.37
C PHE A 51 -11.91 -5.50 -8.71
N ILE A 52 -12.38 -5.05 -9.89
CA ILE A 52 -12.39 -3.62 -10.26
C ILE A 52 -13.41 -2.85 -9.40
N VAL A 53 -14.49 -3.54 -8.97
CA VAL A 53 -15.60 -2.97 -8.19
C VAL A 53 -16.14 -1.71 -8.86
N ALA A 54 -16.54 -1.83 -10.15
CA ALA A 54 -17.11 -0.72 -10.90
C ALA A 54 -18.58 -0.49 -10.50
N GLY A 55 -18.97 0.79 -10.39
CA GLY A 55 -20.34 1.20 -10.08
C GLY A 55 -20.98 1.96 -11.25
N ASP A 56 -22.29 1.82 -11.42
CA ASP A 56 -23.06 2.41 -12.52
C ASP A 56 -23.11 3.95 -12.51
N LYS A 57 -22.70 4.59 -11.41
CA LYS A 57 -22.55 6.05 -11.36
C LYS A 57 -21.36 6.56 -12.19
N PHE A 58 -20.35 5.74 -12.40
CA PHE A 58 -19.13 6.11 -13.13
C PHE A 58 -18.85 5.19 -14.33
N ALA A 59 -19.58 4.08 -14.48
CA ALA A 59 -19.45 3.13 -15.57
C ALA A 59 -20.73 3.05 -16.38
N ASP A 60 -20.62 3.34 -17.70
CA ASP A 60 -21.70 3.19 -18.68
C ASP A 60 -21.53 1.86 -19.43
N SER A 61 -22.41 0.90 -19.15
CA SER A 61 -22.37 -0.44 -19.73
C SER A 61 -22.48 -0.48 -21.26
N HIS A 62 -23.11 0.54 -21.88
CA HIS A 62 -23.30 0.59 -23.35
C HIS A 62 -22.04 1.05 -24.09
N ASN A 63 -21.13 1.74 -23.43
CA ASN A 63 -19.94 2.34 -24.04
C ASN A 63 -18.62 1.69 -23.60
N LEU A 64 -18.66 0.54 -22.90
CA LEU A 64 -17.48 -0.19 -22.49
C LEU A 64 -16.76 -0.83 -23.68
N VAL A 65 -15.42 -0.74 -23.70
CA VAL A 65 -14.58 -1.40 -24.72
C VAL A 65 -14.29 -2.87 -24.42
N ALA A 66 -14.46 -3.29 -23.19
CA ALA A 66 -14.40 -4.68 -22.73
C ALA A 66 -15.43 -4.87 -21.62
N PRO A 67 -16.12 -6.04 -21.57
CA PRO A 67 -17.09 -6.30 -20.54
C PRO A 67 -16.44 -6.34 -19.16
N ILE A 68 -17.02 -5.63 -18.20
CA ILE A 68 -16.66 -5.68 -16.79
C ILE A 68 -17.92 -5.81 -15.94
N HIS A 69 -17.77 -6.37 -14.75
CA HIS A 69 -18.85 -6.44 -13.79
C HIS A 69 -19.16 -5.05 -13.23
N ILE A 70 -20.42 -4.57 -13.38
CA ILE A 70 -20.88 -3.28 -12.86
C ILE A 70 -21.91 -3.51 -11.77
N GLN A 71 -21.72 -2.89 -10.60
CA GLN A 71 -22.67 -2.89 -9.50
C GLN A 71 -23.74 -1.82 -9.71
N SER A 72 -25.00 -2.22 -9.68
CA SER A 72 -26.14 -1.30 -9.81
C SER A 72 -26.33 -0.46 -8.54
N ASN A 73 -26.76 0.80 -8.72
CA ASN A 73 -26.97 1.78 -7.65
C ASN A 73 -25.72 1.98 -6.76
N SER A 74 -24.53 1.91 -7.36
CA SER A 74 -23.25 1.98 -6.67
C SER A 74 -22.34 3.05 -7.24
N THR A 75 -21.56 3.68 -6.37
CA THR A 75 -20.42 4.53 -6.77
C THR A 75 -19.19 3.71 -7.15
N GLY A 76 -19.22 2.39 -6.92
CA GLY A 76 -18.03 1.55 -7.07
C GLY A 76 -16.89 1.90 -6.13
N PHE A 77 -15.68 1.53 -6.52
CA PHE A 77 -14.47 1.75 -5.75
C PHE A 77 -13.31 2.29 -6.62
N ASP A 78 -12.16 2.60 -5.99
CA ASP A 78 -10.99 3.21 -6.67
C ASP A 78 -10.49 2.39 -7.88
N GLY A 79 -10.62 1.06 -7.85
CA GLY A 79 -10.17 0.15 -8.90
C GLY A 79 -10.73 0.50 -10.28
N GLN A 80 -11.99 0.99 -10.37
CA GLN A 80 -12.59 1.39 -11.65
C GLN A 80 -11.85 2.55 -12.33
N PHE A 81 -11.31 3.49 -11.54
CA PHE A 81 -10.55 4.62 -12.07
C PHE A 81 -9.15 4.19 -12.53
N TYR A 82 -8.50 3.28 -11.79
CA TYR A 82 -7.23 2.70 -12.22
C TYR A 82 -7.40 1.81 -13.45
N TYR A 83 -8.50 1.07 -13.55
CA TYR A 83 -8.86 0.32 -14.76
C TYR A 83 -9.02 1.27 -15.97
N ARG A 84 -9.77 2.38 -15.80
CA ARG A 84 -9.91 3.40 -16.86
C ARG A 84 -8.56 3.94 -17.32
N ILE A 85 -7.66 4.28 -16.40
CA ILE A 85 -6.33 4.78 -16.73
C ILE A 85 -5.49 3.68 -17.40
N ALA A 86 -5.58 2.43 -16.94
CA ALA A 86 -4.83 1.32 -17.53
C ALA A 86 -5.26 0.95 -18.95
N LEU A 87 -6.49 1.26 -19.36
CA LEU A 87 -6.93 1.11 -20.76
C LEU A 87 -6.16 2.03 -21.73
N ALA A 88 -5.78 3.24 -21.28
CA ALA A 88 -4.99 4.20 -22.02
C ALA A 88 -4.33 5.22 -21.06
N PRO A 89 -3.11 4.94 -20.55
CA PRO A 89 -2.47 5.78 -19.51
C PRO A 89 -2.16 7.21 -19.92
N PHE A 90 -2.06 7.46 -21.21
CA PHE A 90 -1.76 8.79 -21.78
C PHE A 90 -2.99 9.52 -22.30
N ASP A 91 -4.17 8.93 -22.17
CA ASP A 91 -5.45 9.58 -22.46
C ASP A 91 -5.98 10.30 -21.21
N PHE A 92 -5.65 11.58 -21.08
CA PHE A 92 -6.04 12.44 -19.95
C PHE A 92 -7.46 13.01 -20.08
N GLN A 93 -8.39 12.29 -20.73
CA GLN A 93 -9.81 12.64 -20.76
C GLN A 93 -10.48 12.18 -19.46
N THR A 94 -11.41 13.01 -18.94
CA THR A 94 -12.20 12.65 -17.74
C THR A 94 -13.09 11.45 -18.02
N THR A 95 -13.73 11.40 -19.18
CA THR A 95 -14.60 10.31 -19.62
C THR A 95 -14.07 9.69 -20.90
N SER A 96 -13.80 8.39 -20.89
CA SER A 96 -13.40 7.59 -22.04
C SER A 96 -13.68 6.10 -21.77
N TYR A 97 -13.90 5.35 -22.83
CA TYR A 97 -14.10 3.89 -22.77
C TYR A 97 -15.25 3.46 -21.85
N GLY A 98 -16.31 4.27 -21.76
CA GLY A 98 -17.47 4.01 -20.92
C GLY A 98 -17.24 4.26 -19.42
N LEU A 99 -16.14 4.90 -19.04
CA LEU A 99 -15.81 5.18 -17.63
C LEU A 99 -15.49 6.66 -17.43
N THR A 100 -16.05 7.23 -16.37
CA THR A 100 -15.80 8.62 -15.94
C THR A 100 -14.95 8.60 -14.67
N ILE A 101 -13.89 9.41 -14.63
CA ILE A 101 -13.02 9.57 -13.46
C ILE A 101 -13.61 10.65 -12.55
N ASP A 102 -13.75 10.39 -11.26
CA ASP A 102 -14.32 11.31 -10.27
C ASP A 102 -13.43 12.54 -10.02
N ASP A 103 -12.16 12.36 -9.76
CA ASP A 103 -11.14 13.40 -9.58
C ASP A 103 -9.91 13.07 -10.42
N PRO A 104 -9.88 13.53 -11.69
CA PRO A 104 -8.80 13.19 -12.62
C PRO A 104 -7.39 13.50 -12.09
N PRO A 105 -7.07 14.70 -11.54
CA PRO A 105 -5.73 14.95 -11.01
C PRO A 105 -5.31 13.98 -9.92
N LEU A 106 -6.22 13.65 -8.98
CA LEU A 106 -5.94 12.70 -7.89
C LEU A 106 -5.73 11.28 -8.42
N ARG A 107 -6.51 10.85 -9.42
CA ARG A 107 -6.40 9.49 -9.97
C ARG A 107 -5.17 9.35 -10.87
N PHE A 108 -4.90 10.30 -11.74
CA PHE A 108 -3.69 10.32 -12.58
C PHE A 108 -2.40 10.53 -11.77
N HIS A 109 -2.45 11.17 -10.61
CA HIS A 109 -1.33 11.25 -9.69
C HIS A 109 -0.72 9.86 -9.39
N ARG A 110 -1.54 8.81 -9.31
CA ARG A 110 -1.17 7.42 -9.03
C ARG A 110 -0.96 6.61 -10.31
N ILE A 111 -0.34 7.21 -11.32
CA ILE A 111 -0.26 6.66 -12.68
C ILE A 111 0.56 5.38 -12.79
N LEU A 112 1.50 5.11 -11.87
CA LEU A 112 2.44 4.00 -12.03
C LEU A 112 1.74 2.63 -12.04
N TYR A 113 0.79 2.38 -11.16
CA TYR A 113 0.08 1.10 -11.12
C TYR A 113 -0.69 0.84 -12.43
N PRO A 114 -1.56 1.75 -12.90
CA PRO A 114 -2.21 1.59 -14.21
C PRO A 114 -1.23 1.46 -15.37
N LEU A 115 -0.11 2.19 -15.35
CA LEU A 115 0.92 2.11 -16.38
C LEU A 115 1.59 0.73 -16.43
N LEU A 116 1.92 0.15 -15.27
CA LEU A 116 2.43 -1.23 -15.19
C LEU A 116 1.42 -2.22 -15.76
N VAL A 117 0.15 -2.08 -15.39
CA VAL A 117 -0.93 -2.92 -15.92
C VAL A 117 -1.01 -2.83 -17.45
N TRP A 118 -0.97 -1.62 -18.01
CA TRP A 118 -0.98 -1.41 -19.46
C TRP A 118 0.22 -2.05 -20.15
N ILE A 119 1.42 -1.93 -19.58
CA ILE A 119 2.64 -2.54 -20.10
C ILE A 119 2.50 -4.07 -20.13
N PHE A 120 2.08 -4.69 -19.01
CA PHE A 120 1.91 -6.13 -18.94
C PHE A 120 0.73 -6.66 -19.76
N ALA A 121 -0.30 -5.83 -20.00
CA ALA A 121 -1.38 -6.12 -20.94
C ALA A 121 -0.96 -5.93 -22.41
N PHE A 122 0.28 -5.50 -22.69
CA PHE A 122 0.77 -5.17 -24.04
C PHE A 122 -0.15 -4.19 -24.78
N GLY A 123 -0.80 -3.28 -24.05
CA GLY A 123 -1.79 -2.35 -24.56
C GLY A 123 -3.13 -2.97 -24.98
N GLN A 124 -3.33 -4.28 -24.78
CA GLN A 124 -4.56 -4.97 -25.14
C GLN A 124 -5.62 -4.82 -24.03
N LYS A 125 -6.71 -4.13 -24.37
CA LYS A 125 -7.75 -3.74 -23.40
C LYS A 125 -8.48 -4.90 -22.75
N SER A 126 -8.63 -6.03 -23.46
CA SER A 126 -9.27 -7.25 -22.95
C SER A 126 -8.51 -7.94 -21.82
N TYR A 127 -7.20 -7.69 -21.71
CA TYR A 127 -6.37 -8.30 -20.65
C TYR A 127 -6.21 -7.41 -19.41
N VAL A 128 -6.68 -6.15 -19.45
CA VAL A 128 -6.43 -5.17 -18.39
C VAL A 128 -6.95 -5.65 -17.03
N SER A 129 -8.18 -6.17 -16.95
CA SER A 129 -8.74 -6.67 -15.67
C SER A 129 -7.92 -7.81 -15.06
N PHE A 130 -7.50 -8.78 -15.87
CA PHE A 130 -6.62 -9.86 -15.42
C PHE A 130 -5.24 -9.32 -15.01
N MET A 131 -4.67 -8.39 -15.77
CA MET A 131 -3.33 -7.83 -15.50
C MET A 131 -3.33 -6.93 -14.26
N MET A 132 -4.42 -6.29 -13.88
CA MET A 132 -4.54 -5.59 -12.60
C MET A 132 -4.31 -6.54 -11.42
N PHE A 133 -5.01 -7.65 -11.43
CA PHE A 133 -4.85 -8.69 -10.42
C PHE A 133 -3.43 -9.30 -10.44
N PHE A 134 -2.90 -9.63 -11.63
CA PHE A 134 -1.57 -10.22 -11.80
C PHE A 134 -0.45 -9.28 -11.31
N VAL A 135 -0.48 -8.00 -11.64
CA VAL A 135 0.50 -7.00 -11.18
C VAL A 135 0.49 -6.90 -9.66
N ASN A 136 -0.69 -6.91 -9.03
CA ASN A 136 -0.80 -6.94 -7.58
C ASN A 136 -0.22 -8.22 -6.97
N LEU A 137 -0.40 -9.39 -7.59
CA LEU A 137 0.26 -10.63 -7.14
C LEU A 137 1.79 -10.55 -7.24
N CYS A 138 2.33 -9.97 -8.32
CA CYS A 138 3.77 -9.68 -8.44
C CYS A 138 4.25 -8.73 -7.32
N GLY A 139 3.42 -7.76 -6.95
CA GLY A 139 3.66 -6.89 -5.81
C GLY A 139 3.75 -7.66 -4.48
N ILE A 140 2.84 -8.60 -4.23
CA ILE A 140 2.90 -9.50 -3.05
C ILE A 140 4.20 -10.28 -3.01
N VAL A 141 4.61 -10.90 -4.14
CA VAL A 141 5.89 -11.61 -4.22
C VAL A 141 7.06 -10.69 -3.87
N SER A 142 7.03 -9.45 -4.38
CA SER A 142 8.07 -8.44 -4.11
C SER A 142 8.10 -8.03 -2.63
N ILE A 143 6.95 -7.79 -2.00
CA ILE A 143 6.83 -7.43 -0.58
C ILE A 143 7.48 -8.49 0.31
N PHE A 144 7.04 -9.75 0.21
CA PHE A 144 7.51 -10.80 1.11
C PHE A 144 8.96 -11.18 0.84
N SER A 145 9.42 -11.11 -0.41
CA SER A 145 10.83 -11.26 -0.75
C SER A 145 11.70 -10.16 -0.11
N SER A 146 11.28 -8.89 -0.20
CA SER A 146 11.98 -7.77 0.42
C SER A 146 11.90 -7.82 1.94
N CYS A 147 10.74 -8.13 2.52
CA CYS A 147 10.59 -8.33 3.96
C CYS A 147 11.57 -9.40 4.47
N SER A 148 11.69 -10.55 3.79
CA SER A 148 12.62 -11.62 4.17
C SER A 148 14.08 -11.12 4.20
N ARG A 149 14.50 -10.34 3.18
CA ARG A 149 15.85 -9.77 3.12
C ARG A 149 16.09 -8.70 4.21
N LEU A 150 15.09 -7.84 4.46
CA LEU A 150 15.15 -6.82 5.52
C LEU A 150 15.14 -7.44 6.92
N VAL A 151 14.38 -8.51 7.13
CA VAL A 151 14.38 -9.30 8.39
C VAL A 151 15.78 -9.82 8.70
N LYS A 152 16.50 -10.36 7.69
CA LYS A 152 17.89 -10.81 7.85
C LYS A 152 18.82 -9.62 8.14
N TYR A 153 18.67 -8.51 7.39
CA TYR A 153 19.52 -7.33 7.57
C TYR A 153 19.38 -6.69 8.95
N PHE A 154 18.14 -6.53 9.42
CA PHE A 154 17.85 -5.92 10.72
C PHE A 154 17.98 -6.91 11.88
N ASN A 155 18.28 -8.18 11.63
CA ASN A 155 18.30 -9.27 12.62
C ASN A 155 17.00 -9.35 13.44
N ILE A 156 15.88 -9.26 12.75
CA ILE A 156 14.51 -9.28 13.29
C ILE A 156 14.00 -10.72 13.35
N ASN A 157 13.07 -11.01 14.26
CA ASN A 157 12.40 -12.31 14.31
C ASN A 157 11.54 -12.53 13.06
N LYS A 158 11.70 -13.68 12.39
CA LYS A 158 10.96 -14.03 11.16
C LYS A 158 9.44 -14.08 11.35
N ILE A 159 8.94 -14.14 12.57
CA ILE A 159 7.50 -14.11 12.87
C ILE A 159 6.83 -12.85 12.31
N VAL A 160 7.58 -11.77 12.08
CA VAL A 160 7.07 -10.56 11.45
C VAL A 160 6.50 -10.84 10.04
N LEU A 161 7.04 -11.83 9.32
CA LEU A 161 6.51 -12.22 8.00
C LEU A 161 5.07 -12.76 8.11
N LEU A 162 4.77 -13.47 9.20
CA LEU A 162 3.41 -13.95 9.47
C LEU A 162 2.47 -12.77 9.79
N TYR A 163 2.91 -11.79 10.59
CA TYR A 163 2.09 -10.60 10.87
C TYR A 163 1.76 -9.82 9.60
N VAL A 164 2.77 -9.61 8.76
CA VAL A 164 2.58 -8.94 7.47
C VAL A 164 1.65 -9.74 6.56
N LEU A 165 1.77 -11.10 6.54
CA LEU A 165 0.91 -11.98 5.75
C LEU A 165 -0.56 -11.89 6.17
N LEU A 166 -0.81 -11.79 7.46
CA LEU A 166 -2.15 -11.75 8.03
C LEU A 166 -2.78 -10.34 7.98
N TRP A 167 -2.08 -9.33 7.43
CA TRP A 167 -2.61 -7.98 7.32
C TRP A 167 -3.73 -7.90 6.27
N PRO A 168 -4.96 -7.49 6.66
CA PRO A 168 -6.12 -7.50 5.77
C PRO A 168 -6.03 -6.51 4.61
N GLY A 169 -5.23 -5.44 4.75
CA GLY A 169 -5.06 -4.44 3.70
C GLY A 169 -4.60 -5.02 2.37
N PHE A 170 -3.82 -6.12 2.38
CA PHE A 170 -3.42 -6.79 1.14
C PHE A 170 -4.57 -7.52 0.46
N LEU A 171 -5.38 -8.26 1.25
CA LEU A 171 -6.56 -8.95 0.71
C LEU A 171 -7.56 -7.94 0.14
N ILE A 172 -7.80 -6.85 0.87
CA ILE A 172 -8.67 -5.76 0.42
C ILE A 172 -8.12 -5.14 -0.87
N SER A 173 -6.81 -4.86 -0.95
CA SER A 173 -6.21 -4.28 -2.15
C SER A 173 -6.26 -5.23 -3.36
N LEU A 174 -6.14 -6.55 -3.15
CA LEU A 174 -6.31 -7.55 -4.21
C LEU A 174 -7.76 -7.63 -4.71
N THR A 175 -8.75 -7.50 -3.81
CA THR A 175 -10.18 -7.59 -4.15
C THR A 175 -10.78 -6.27 -4.63
N HIS A 176 -10.03 -5.18 -4.63
CA HIS A 176 -10.46 -3.86 -5.09
C HIS A 176 -9.51 -3.24 -6.11
N ASP A 177 -8.54 -4.01 -6.61
CA ASP A 177 -7.54 -3.62 -7.62
C ASP A 177 -6.91 -2.25 -7.37
N THR A 178 -6.37 -2.07 -6.16
CA THR A 178 -5.85 -0.78 -5.71
C THR A 178 -4.33 -0.75 -5.59
N THR A 179 -3.77 0.44 -5.37
CA THR A 179 -2.34 0.75 -5.55
C THR A 179 -1.45 0.38 -4.36
N GLU A 180 -2.03 0.02 -3.19
CA GLU A 180 -1.32 -0.13 -1.92
C GLU A 180 -0.26 -1.23 -1.95
N ILE A 181 -0.53 -2.32 -2.67
CA ILE A 181 0.41 -3.45 -2.80
C ILE A 181 1.67 -2.99 -3.54
N ILE A 182 1.51 -2.31 -4.67
CA ILE A 182 2.66 -1.83 -5.46
C ILE A 182 3.41 -0.72 -4.72
N SER A 183 2.69 0.17 -4.04
CA SER A 183 3.29 1.19 -3.17
C SER A 183 4.16 0.55 -2.07
N SER A 184 3.61 -0.41 -1.32
CA SER A 184 4.31 -1.12 -0.27
C SER A 184 5.54 -1.88 -0.79
N ALA A 185 5.44 -2.52 -1.96
CA ALA A 185 6.55 -3.21 -2.61
C ALA A 185 7.71 -2.25 -2.92
N LEU A 186 7.40 -1.09 -3.52
CA LEU A 186 8.40 -0.09 -3.88
C LEU A 186 9.02 0.59 -2.66
N ILE A 187 8.23 0.86 -1.62
CA ILE A 187 8.71 1.39 -0.34
C ILE A 187 9.72 0.41 0.30
N LEU A 188 9.42 -0.88 0.34
CA LEU A 188 10.33 -1.88 0.89
C LEU A 188 11.59 -2.07 0.05
N LEU A 189 11.48 -2.02 -1.29
CA LEU A 189 12.63 -2.01 -2.20
C LEU A 189 13.50 -0.77 -2.02
N SER A 190 12.88 0.41 -1.80
CA SER A 190 13.59 1.65 -1.48
C SER A 190 14.34 1.54 -0.15
N LEU A 191 13.69 0.99 0.88
CA LEU A 191 14.31 0.75 2.19
C LEU A 191 15.50 -0.21 2.06
N GLU A 192 15.33 -1.30 1.30
CA GLU A 192 16.39 -2.25 1.02
C GLU A 192 17.57 -1.60 0.27
N ALA A 193 17.30 -0.79 -0.75
CA ALA A 193 18.31 -0.04 -1.48
C ALA A 193 19.05 0.96 -0.57
N TYR A 194 18.31 1.64 0.32
CA TYR A 194 18.87 2.56 1.30
C TYR A 194 19.84 1.88 2.25
N VAL A 195 19.46 0.75 2.87
CA VAL A 195 20.31 0.04 3.83
C VAL A 195 21.49 -0.67 3.17
N LYS A 196 21.36 -1.10 1.91
CA LYS A 196 22.43 -1.71 1.12
C LYS A 196 23.30 -0.68 0.37
N ASN A 197 23.06 0.62 0.56
CA ASN A 197 23.83 1.72 -0.05
C ASN A 197 23.80 1.72 -1.58
N ARG A 198 22.72 1.24 -2.19
CA ARG A 198 22.52 1.21 -3.64
C ARG A 198 21.80 2.48 -4.10
N THR A 199 22.55 3.57 -4.25
CA THR A 199 22.01 4.93 -4.50
C THR A 199 21.14 5.03 -5.75
N ILE A 200 21.52 4.34 -6.85
CA ILE A 200 20.73 4.36 -8.10
C ILE A 200 19.40 3.63 -7.88
N LEU A 201 19.40 2.46 -7.22
CA LEU A 201 18.17 1.74 -6.93
C LEU A 201 17.28 2.49 -5.93
N LEU A 202 17.91 3.19 -4.95
CA LEU A 202 17.18 4.08 -4.04
C LEU A 202 16.45 5.18 -4.81
N PHE A 203 17.14 5.85 -5.73
CA PHE A 203 16.53 6.86 -6.61
C PHE A 203 15.35 6.29 -7.40
N VAL A 204 15.57 5.16 -8.10
CA VAL A 204 14.55 4.55 -8.98
C VAL A 204 13.33 4.10 -8.18
N PHE A 205 13.51 3.31 -7.12
CA PHE A 205 12.37 2.78 -6.36
C PHE A 205 11.63 3.87 -5.59
N SER A 206 12.34 4.88 -5.06
CA SER A 206 11.69 6.01 -4.39
C SER A 206 10.88 6.85 -5.39
N MET A 207 11.42 7.13 -6.57
CA MET A 207 10.69 7.83 -7.63
C MET A 207 9.42 7.06 -8.01
N LEU A 208 9.53 5.76 -8.30
CA LEU A 208 8.39 4.93 -8.65
C LEU A 208 7.36 4.87 -7.51
N ALA A 209 7.80 4.81 -6.25
CA ALA A 209 6.89 4.85 -5.10
C ALA A 209 6.07 6.14 -5.05
N ALA A 210 6.69 7.31 -5.32
CA ALA A 210 6.00 8.59 -5.38
C ALA A 210 4.93 8.63 -6.49
N PHE A 211 5.19 8.02 -7.66
CA PHE A 211 4.22 7.91 -8.76
C PHE A 211 3.13 6.85 -8.52
N THR A 212 3.26 6.04 -7.48
CA THR A 212 2.25 5.03 -7.14
C THR A 212 1.21 5.57 -6.18
N ARG A 213 1.66 6.31 -5.15
CA ARG A 213 0.78 6.82 -4.09
C ARG A 213 1.48 7.88 -3.24
N GLU A 214 0.69 8.73 -2.58
CA GLU A 214 1.16 9.78 -1.66
C GLU A 214 1.99 9.21 -0.49
N THR A 215 1.71 7.99 -0.09
CA THR A 215 2.46 7.26 0.95
C THR A 215 3.93 7.07 0.58
N GLY A 216 4.25 6.95 -0.71
CA GLY A 216 5.63 6.95 -1.21
C GLY A 216 6.36 8.25 -0.87
N VAL A 217 5.70 9.41 -1.02
CA VAL A 217 6.27 10.72 -0.67
C VAL A 217 6.51 10.84 0.84
N ILE A 218 5.55 10.35 1.66
CA ILE A 218 5.69 10.31 3.13
C ILE A 218 6.91 9.49 3.54
N PHE A 219 7.10 8.33 2.91
CA PHE A 219 8.24 7.46 3.16
C PHE A 219 9.58 8.12 2.76
N ILE A 220 9.64 8.75 1.58
CA ILE A 220 10.81 9.49 1.11
C ILE A 220 11.17 10.60 2.09
N PHE A 221 10.18 11.33 2.61
CA PHE A 221 10.38 12.35 3.63
C PHE A 221 11.01 11.75 4.90
N GLY A 222 10.54 10.61 5.39
CA GLY A 222 11.12 9.91 6.53
C GLY A 222 12.59 9.51 6.30
N LEU A 223 12.92 8.96 5.13
CA LEU A 223 14.30 8.65 4.74
C LEU A 223 15.18 9.91 4.62
N PHE A 224 14.61 10.98 4.09
CA PHE A 224 15.30 12.26 3.94
C PHE A 224 15.66 12.86 5.30
N VAL A 225 14.71 12.96 6.22
CA VAL A 225 14.94 13.46 7.59
C VAL A 225 16.01 12.61 8.29
N PHE A 226 15.94 11.29 8.18
CA PHE A 226 16.94 10.41 8.75
C PHE A 226 18.32 10.60 8.12
N SER A 227 18.39 10.80 6.81
CA SER A 227 19.65 11.04 6.09
C SER A 227 20.29 12.38 6.47
N ILE A 228 19.49 13.44 6.61
CA ILE A 228 19.96 14.76 7.10
C ILE A 228 20.50 14.63 8.54
N TYR A 229 19.75 13.95 9.43
CA TYR A 229 20.21 13.72 10.79
C TYR A 229 21.58 13.06 10.84
N ASN A 230 21.82 12.02 10.03
CA ASN A 230 23.12 11.35 9.98
C ASN A 230 24.19 12.19 9.27
N PHE A 231 23.83 12.96 8.22
CA PHE A 231 24.77 13.88 7.57
C PHE A 231 25.35 14.93 8.54
N ILE A 232 24.54 15.44 9.46
CA ILE A 232 24.98 16.41 10.46
C ILE A 232 25.85 15.76 11.53
N ARG A 233 25.54 14.53 11.93
CA ARG A 233 26.13 13.86 13.09
C ARG A 233 27.36 13.01 12.77
N ASP A 234 27.45 12.47 11.56
CA ASP A 234 28.47 11.49 11.18
C ASP A 234 29.66 12.13 10.47
N ASN A 235 30.84 11.53 10.62
CA ASN A 235 32.06 11.97 9.94
C ASN A 235 32.07 11.59 8.45
N ASN A 236 31.27 10.59 8.02
CA ASN A 236 31.20 10.17 6.62
C ASN A 236 30.16 10.95 5.81
N LYS A 237 30.35 12.26 5.69
CA LYS A 237 29.43 13.18 5.01
C LYS A 237 29.16 12.83 3.54
N ILE A 238 30.17 12.34 2.81
CA ILE A 238 30.04 12.00 1.38
C ILE A 238 29.01 10.89 1.17
N PHE A 239 29.01 9.91 2.03
CA PHE A 239 28.09 8.78 1.96
C PHE A 239 26.62 9.21 2.15
N PHE A 240 26.35 10.03 3.16
CA PHE A 240 25.00 10.54 3.39
C PHE A 240 24.58 11.58 2.35
N PHE A 241 25.52 12.37 1.81
CA PHE A 241 25.24 13.31 0.72
C PHE A 241 24.68 12.59 -0.52
N LYS A 242 25.27 11.46 -0.92
CA LYS A 242 24.76 10.64 -2.04
C LYS A 242 23.32 10.17 -1.82
N LYS A 243 22.94 9.82 -0.60
CA LYS A 243 21.56 9.42 -0.27
C LYS A 243 20.61 10.61 -0.31
N VAL A 244 20.98 11.71 0.32
CA VAL A 244 20.18 12.95 0.31
C VAL A 244 19.94 13.41 -1.13
N SER A 245 20.99 13.48 -1.95
CA SER A 245 20.86 13.90 -3.36
C SER A 245 19.95 12.97 -4.16
N ALA A 246 20.03 11.65 -3.96
CA ALA A 246 19.13 10.70 -4.61
C ALA A 246 17.67 10.89 -4.21
N LEU A 247 17.41 11.13 -2.91
CA LEU A 247 16.05 11.36 -2.39
C LEU A 247 15.46 12.69 -2.86
N VAL A 248 16.28 13.73 -2.99
CA VAL A 248 15.84 15.01 -3.59
C VAL A 248 15.60 14.85 -5.09
N ALA A 249 16.55 14.23 -5.80
CA ALA A 249 16.46 14.07 -7.24
C ALA A 249 15.25 13.21 -7.66
N CYS A 250 14.88 12.17 -6.88
CA CYS A 250 13.73 11.33 -7.21
C CYS A 250 12.38 12.08 -7.15
N MET A 251 12.32 13.20 -6.41
CA MET A 251 11.11 14.02 -6.33
C MET A 251 10.94 14.95 -7.53
N LEU A 252 12.00 15.27 -8.27
CA LEU A 252 11.92 16.22 -9.39
C LEU A 252 10.96 15.77 -10.51
N PRO A 253 11.06 14.53 -11.06
CA PRO A 253 10.12 14.06 -12.06
C PRO A 253 8.67 14.03 -11.55
N PHE A 254 8.48 13.66 -10.29
CA PHE A 254 7.18 13.67 -9.65
C PHE A 254 6.60 15.09 -9.55
N LEU A 255 7.36 16.07 -9.11
CA LEU A 255 6.92 17.47 -9.03
C LEU A 255 6.58 18.04 -10.41
N VAL A 256 7.39 17.74 -11.43
CA VAL A 256 7.08 18.14 -12.82
C VAL A 256 5.76 17.55 -13.26
N PHE A 257 5.49 16.28 -12.95
CA PHE A 257 4.23 15.64 -13.26
C PHE A 257 3.04 16.26 -12.50
N GLN A 258 3.21 16.65 -11.22
CA GLN A 258 2.17 17.37 -10.47
C GLN A 258 1.83 18.72 -11.12
N ILE A 259 2.83 19.46 -11.58
CA ILE A 259 2.64 20.72 -12.31
C ILE A 259 1.88 20.47 -13.61
N PHE A 260 2.26 19.43 -14.37
CA PHE A 260 1.56 19.03 -15.58
C PHE A 260 0.07 18.73 -15.32
N LEU A 261 -0.24 17.92 -14.30
CA LEU A 261 -1.62 17.60 -13.92
C LEU A 261 -2.43 18.87 -13.56
N LYS A 262 -1.82 19.77 -12.78
CA LYS A 262 -2.43 21.06 -12.44
C LYS A 262 -2.73 21.90 -13.68
N MET A 263 -1.80 21.96 -14.63
CA MET A 263 -1.99 22.71 -15.89
C MET A 263 -3.07 22.06 -16.76
N LYS A 264 -3.12 20.73 -16.81
CA LYS A 264 -4.08 19.97 -17.63
C LYS A 264 -5.50 20.04 -17.11
N PHE A 265 -5.70 19.97 -15.78
CA PHE A 265 -7.03 19.86 -15.18
C PHE A 265 -7.49 21.14 -14.45
N GLY A 266 -6.64 22.17 -14.35
CA GLY A 266 -6.97 23.45 -13.71
C GLY A 266 -6.86 23.45 -12.18
N HIS A 267 -6.74 22.28 -11.54
CA HIS A 267 -6.52 22.13 -10.09
C HIS A 267 -5.50 21.06 -9.80
N SER A 268 -4.88 21.12 -8.61
CA SER A 268 -3.83 20.16 -8.22
C SER A 268 -4.47 18.94 -7.55
N PRO A 269 -3.78 17.77 -7.55
CA PRO A 269 -4.18 16.62 -6.72
C PRO A 269 -4.29 16.94 -5.22
N ALA A 270 -3.57 17.97 -4.75
CA ALA A 270 -3.67 18.51 -3.40
C ALA A 270 -4.65 19.69 -3.36
N SER A 271 -5.83 19.54 -3.96
CA SER A 271 -6.89 20.55 -4.00
C SER A 271 -7.58 20.77 -2.65
N ALA A 272 -8.57 21.66 -2.61
CA ALA A 272 -9.34 21.95 -1.41
C ALA A 272 -9.93 20.71 -0.73
N ASP A 273 -10.28 19.67 -1.53
CA ASP A 273 -10.81 18.41 -1.00
C ASP A 273 -9.73 17.59 -0.28
N ALA A 274 -8.49 17.60 -0.78
CA ALA A 274 -7.37 16.95 -0.08
C ALA A 274 -7.03 17.68 1.23
N VAL A 275 -7.13 19.02 1.27
CA VAL A 275 -6.97 19.82 2.50
C VAL A 275 -8.15 19.58 3.44
N ALA A 276 -9.38 19.43 2.94
CA ALA A 276 -10.55 19.09 3.72
C ALA A 276 -10.46 17.71 4.40
N ASN A 277 -9.62 16.82 3.85
CA ASN A 277 -9.32 15.51 4.45
C ASN A 277 -8.34 15.58 5.63
N LEU A 278 -7.71 16.73 5.89
CA LEU A 278 -6.82 16.93 7.03
C LEU A 278 -7.57 17.59 8.19
N GLY A 279 -7.35 17.12 9.39
CA GLY A 279 -7.95 17.64 10.62
C GLY A 279 -7.00 17.53 11.80
N TRP A 280 -7.50 17.83 12.98
CA TRP A 280 -6.77 17.59 14.21
C TRP A 280 -6.48 16.09 14.40
N PRO A 281 -5.35 15.72 15.00
CA PRO A 281 -5.06 14.32 15.31
C PRO A 281 -6.24 13.62 16.01
N LEU A 282 -6.54 12.41 15.55
CA LEU A 282 -7.66 11.57 16.02
C LEU A 282 -9.06 12.06 15.64
N ARG A 283 -9.22 13.20 14.97
CA ARG A 283 -10.55 13.72 14.58
C ARG A 283 -11.32 12.69 13.76
N GLY A 284 -10.71 12.12 12.71
CA GLY A 284 -11.36 11.11 11.86
C GLY A 284 -11.74 9.84 12.61
N VAL A 285 -10.92 9.42 13.57
CA VAL A 285 -11.23 8.31 14.46
C VAL A 285 -12.50 8.59 15.27
N LEU A 286 -12.58 9.76 15.92
CA LEU A 286 -13.74 10.15 16.74
C LEU A 286 -15.00 10.35 15.89
N GLU A 287 -14.89 10.98 14.71
CA GLU A 287 -16.00 11.15 13.77
C GLU A 287 -16.56 9.78 13.33
N THR A 288 -15.69 8.81 13.04
CA THR A 288 -16.13 7.49 12.60
C THR A 288 -16.76 6.68 13.73
N ILE A 289 -16.17 6.70 14.92
CA ILE A 289 -16.76 6.05 16.10
C ILE A 289 -18.12 6.68 16.42
N GLY A 290 -18.23 7.99 16.46
CA GLY A 290 -19.47 8.71 16.71
C GLY A 290 -20.55 8.32 15.70
N ALA A 291 -20.28 8.46 14.40
CA ALA A 291 -21.22 8.12 13.33
C ALA A 291 -21.59 6.62 13.28
N THR A 292 -20.74 5.74 13.82
CA THR A 292 -21.05 4.32 13.94
C THR A 292 -21.98 4.06 15.11
N LEU A 293 -21.76 4.73 16.25
CA LEU A 293 -22.56 4.55 17.47
C LEU A 293 -23.96 5.18 17.37
N ASP A 294 -24.05 6.39 16.80
CA ASP A 294 -25.34 7.09 16.61
C ASP A 294 -26.18 6.52 15.46
N GLY A 295 -25.61 5.62 14.65
CA GLY A 295 -26.28 4.97 13.56
C GLY A 295 -26.43 5.78 12.29
N SER A 296 -25.82 6.98 12.21
CA SER A 296 -25.84 7.82 11.00
C SER A 296 -25.07 7.17 9.84
N ARG A 297 -24.20 6.19 10.14
CA ARG A 297 -23.43 5.44 9.14
C ARG A 297 -23.94 4.02 8.97
N MET A 298 -24.44 3.70 7.78
CA MET A 298 -24.87 2.37 7.40
C MET A 298 -23.75 1.65 6.65
N TYR A 299 -23.37 0.46 7.13
CA TYR A 299 -22.38 -0.41 6.48
C TYR A 299 -23.04 -1.54 5.69
N VAL A 300 -24.22 -2.01 6.15
CA VAL A 300 -24.99 -3.10 5.55
C VAL A 300 -26.47 -2.83 5.76
N HIS A 301 -27.31 -3.17 4.78
CA HIS A 301 -28.77 -2.93 4.85
C HIS A 301 -29.52 -3.83 5.85
N GLN A 302 -28.99 -5.03 6.14
CA GLN A 302 -29.66 -5.97 7.07
C GLN A 302 -29.37 -5.62 8.53
N PRO A 303 -30.39 -5.41 9.40
CA PRO A 303 -30.21 -4.89 10.77
C PRO A 303 -29.27 -5.71 11.66
N VAL A 304 -29.37 -7.05 11.58
CA VAL A 304 -28.52 -7.95 12.40
C VAL A 304 -27.05 -7.81 12.01
N PHE A 305 -26.76 -7.84 10.71
CA PHE A 305 -25.40 -7.67 10.21
C PHE A 305 -24.86 -6.26 10.43
N GLN A 306 -25.74 -5.25 10.42
CA GLN A 306 -25.36 -3.85 10.72
C GLN A 306 -24.82 -3.71 12.14
N ASN A 307 -25.41 -4.33 13.15
CA ASN A 307 -24.90 -4.29 14.51
C ASN A 307 -23.56 -5.02 14.67
N ILE A 308 -23.36 -6.14 13.97
CA ILE A 308 -22.08 -6.84 13.93
C ILE A 308 -21.03 -5.95 13.28
N MET A 309 -21.35 -5.28 12.18
CA MET A 309 -20.43 -4.37 11.49
C MET A 309 -20.09 -3.15 12.33
N ARG A 310 -21.05 -2.58 13.07
CA ARG A 310 -20.78 -1.48 14.01
C ARG A 310 -19.76 -1.88 15.08
N PHE A 311 -19.99 -3.03 15.73
CA PHE A 311 -19.05 -3.58 16.69
C PHE A 311 -17.66 -3.80 16.05
N PHE A 312 -17.62 -4.41 14.87
CA PHE A 312 -16.37 -4.65 14.13
C PHE A 312 -15.60 -3.35 13.84
N VAL A 313 -16.29 -2.31 13.37
CA VAL A 313 -15.67 -1.00 13.04
C VAL A 313 -15.08 -0.37 14.31
N VAL A 314 -15.85 -0.24 15.37
CA VAL A 314 -15.38 0.38 16.63
C VAL A 314 -14.20 -0.40 17.20
N TYR A 315 -14.33 -1.74 17.27
CA TYR A 315 -13.27 -2.59 17.82
C TYR A 315 -11.98 -2.52 17.01
N SER A 316 -12.06 -2.59 15.68
CA SER A 316 -10.88 -2.53 14.81
C SER A 316 -10.19 -1.16 14.87
N ILE A 317 -10.93 -0.06 14.97
CA ILE A 317 -10.36 1.28 15.16
C ILE A 317 -9.62 1.36 16.50
N LEU A 318 -10.24 0.90 17.59
CA LEU A 318 -9.59 0.88 18.91
C LEU A 318 -8.31 0.04 18.89
N LEU A 319 -8.33 -1.12 18.23
CA LEU A 319 -7.13 -1.95 18.07
C LEU A 319 -6.03 -1.22 17.28
N LEU A 320 -6.35 -0.49 16.20
CA LEU A 320 -5.38 0.28 15.43
C LEU A 320 -4.75 1.41 16.26
N VAL A 321 -5.56 2.11 17.06
CA VAL A 321 -5.09 3.16 17.97
C VAL A 321 -4.17 2.57 19.04
N LEU A 322 -4.57 1.48 19.69
CA LEU A 322 -3.79 0.79 20.72
C LEU A 322 -2.48 0.24 20.14
N TRP A 323 -2.55 -0.41 18.98
CA TRP A 323 -1.38 -0.93 18.28
C TRP A 323 -0.41 0.21 17.92
N SER A 324 -0.89 1.31 17.34
CA SER A 324 -0.05 2.47 16.98
C SER A 324 0.62 3.08 18.22
N SER A 325 -0.13 3.24 19.31
CA SER A 325 0.39 3.75 20.59
C SER A 325 1.47 2.83 21.15
N PHE A 326 1.23 1.51 21.08
CA PHE A 326 2.21 0.52 21.51
C PHE A 326 3.49 0.59 20.65
N VAL A 327 3.38 0.69 19.31
CA VAL A 327 4.55 0.82 18.43
C VAL A 327 5.34 2.09 18.75
N ILE A 328 4.67 3.21 19.03
CA ILE A 328 5.33 4.47 19.43
C ILE A 328 6.09 4.29 20.75
N CYS A 329 5.47 3.68 21.76
CA CYS A 329 6.14 3.37 23.03
C CYS A 329 7.35 2.45 22.81
N ARG A 330 7.21 1.44 21.98
CA ARG A 330 8.29 0.54 21.61
C ARG A 330 9.41 1.25 20.85
N ALA A 331 9.07 2.11 19.89
CA ALA A 331 10.00 2.95 19.16
C ALA A 331 10.86 3.80 20.11
N TYR A 332 10.25 4.39 21.14
CA TYR A 332 10.97 5.12 22.18
C TYR A 332 11.96 4.25 22.95
N ALA A 333 11.58 3.01 23.28
CA ALA A 333 12.43 2.06 24.00
C ALA A 333 13.64 1.58 23.17
N VAL A 334 13.45 1.35 21.84
CA VAL A 334 14.47 0.77 20.94
C VAL A 334 15.29 1.79 20.15
N LYS A 335 15.14 3.10 20.37
CA LYS A 335 15.77 4.20 19.61
C LYS A 335 17.31 4.28 19.70
N LYS A 336 17.99 3.30 20.29
CA LYS A 336 19.43 3.33 20.54
C LYS A 336 20.27 3.10 19.27
N ASN A 337 19.86 2.15 18.43
CA ASN A 337 20.63 1.69 17.28
C ASN A 337 20.31 2.46 16.00
N TYR A 338 21.24 2.51 15.03
CA TYR A 338 21.05 3.09 13.71
C TYR A 338 19.81 2.53 12.99
N GLN A 339 19.66 1.22 13.01
CA GLN A 339 18.57 0.51 12.35
C GLN A 339 17.20 0.85 12.94
N SER A 340 17.11 0.91 14.27
CA SER A 340 15.88 1.31 14.96
C SER A 340 15.52 2.75 14.65
N LYS A 341 16.49 3.68 14.63
CA LYS A 341 16.26 5.09 14.28
C LYS A 341 15.76 5.25 12.85
N LEU A 342 16.30 4.47 11.90
CA LEU A 342 15.86 4.47 10.51
C LEU A 342 14.37 4.05 10.40
N LEU A 343 14.01 2.93 11.02
CA LEU A 343 12.62 2.44 11.00
C LEU A 343 11.67 3.44 11.69
N ILE A 344 12.08 4.04 12.79
CA ILE A 344 11.30 5.07 13.50
C ILE A 344 11.09 6.29 12.63
N ALA A 345 12.13 6.80 11.98
CA ALA A 345 12.06 7.98 11.12
C ALA A 345 11.16 7.75 9.91
N THR A 346 11.10 6.53 9.38
CA THR A 346 10.18 6.18 8.28
C THR A 346 8.76 5.90 8.75
N PHE A 347 8.55 5.41 9.96
CA PHE A 347 7.24 5.04 10.52
C PHE A 347 6.45 6.25 11.06
N LEU A 348 7.09 7.15 11.82
CA LEU A 348 6.40 8.23 12.52
C LEU A 348 5.61 9.18 11.60
N PRO A 349 6.11 9.58 10.40
CA PRO A 349 5.34 10.40 9.49
C PRO A 349 4.04 9.73 9.01
N PHE A 350 4.05 8.41 8.79
CA PHE A 350 2.82 7.67 8.44
C PHE A 350 1.77 7.73 9.54
N VAL A 351 2.15 7.39 10.77
CA VAL A 351 1.22 7.41 11.91
C VAL A 351 0.66 8.81 12.11
N PHE A 352 1.52 9.82 12.08
CA PHE A 352 1.07 11.20 12.28
C PHE A 352 0.05 11.61 11.22
N ILE A 353 0.35 11.41 9.94
CA ILE A 353 -0.56 11.79 8.85
C ILE A 353 -1.86 10.99 8.90
N LEU A 354 -1.80 9.66 9.12
CA LEU A 354 -2.99 8.82 9.21
C LEU A 354 -3.96 9.28 10.30
N PHE A 355 -3.44 9.67 11.47
CA PHE A 355 -4.29 10.18 12.54
C PHE A 355 -4.75 11.63 12.35
N CYS A 356 -4.14 12.37 11.42
CA CYS A 356 -4.62 13.70 11.02
C CYS A 356 -5.67 13.66 9.90
N LEU A 357 -5.98 12.50 9.32
CA LEU A 357 -7.01 12.37 8.29
C LEU A 357 -8.41 12.33 8.89
N THR A 358 -9.39 12.88 8.16
CA THR A 358 -10.80 12.99 8.62
C THR A 358 -11.60 11.70 8.35
N GLY A 359 -12.75 11.58 9.02
CA GLY A 359 -13.70 10.49 8.87
C GLY A 359 -14.79 10.73 7.82
N LYS A 360 -14.88 11.91 7.21
CA LYS A 360 -15.95 12.25 6.25
C LYS A 360 -15.65 11.78 4.85
N THR A 361 -14.44 12.05 4.35
CA THR A 361 -14.00 11.77 2.98
C THR A 361 -12.64 11.08 2.95
N GLY A 362 -11.95 11.02 4.07
CA GLY A 362 -10.63 10.40 4.22
C GLY A 362 -10.69 8.90 4.51
N PRO A 363 -9.54 8.26 4.77
CA PRO A 363 -9.44 6.82 5.00
C PRO A 363 -10.28 6.28 6.17
N TRP A 364 -10.65 7.13 7.14
CA TRP A 364 -11.45 6.70 8.29
C TRP A 364 -12.94 6.50 7.97
N VAL A 365 -13.38 6.71 6.73
CA VAL A 365 -14.78 6.53 6.30
C VAL A 365 -15.30 5.11 6.54
N ASP A 366 -14.52 4.10 6.22
CA ASP A 366 -14.93 2.70 6.26
C ASP A 366 -13.73 1.75 6.49
N PRO A 367 -13.99 0.48 6.90
CA PRO A 367 -12.93 -0.50 7.14
C PRO A 367 -12.04 -0.78 5.94
N ILE A 368 -12.60 -0.81 4.74
CA ILE A 368 -11.85 -1.03 3.51
C ILE A 368 -10.78 0.05 3.35
N SER A 369 -11.17 1.31 3.58
CA SER A 369 -10.31 2.47 3.39
C SER A 369 -9.21 2.56 4.46
N TYR A 370 -9.52 2.41 5.76
CA TYR A 370 -8.48 2.55 6.78
C TYR A 370 -7.52 1.36 6.85
N PHE A 371 -7.97 0.12 6.62
CA PHE A 371 -7.04 -1.01 6.56
C PHE A 371 -6.05 -0.90 5.41
N ARG A 372 -6.50 -0.44 4.24
CA ARG A 372 -5.59 -0.17 3.11
C ARG A 372 -4.60 0.95 3.46
N ALA A 373 -5.10 2.07 4.00
CA ALA A 373 -4.27 3.22 4.32
C ALA A 373 -3.18 2.91 5.36
N PHE A 374 -3.43 1.96 6.26
CA PHE A 374 -2.46 1.53 7.27
C PHE A 374 -1.43 0.50 6.79
N THR A 375 -1.49 0.01 5.55
CA THR A 375 -0.66 -1.12 5.08
C THR A 375 0.83 -0.87 5.27
N GLU A 376 1.37 0.24 4.78
CA GLU A 376 2.80 0.57 4.92
C GLU A 376 3.18 0.85 6.39
N CYS A 377 2.29 1.55 7.10
CA CYS A 377 2.45 1.82 8.52
C CYS A 377 2.53 0.52 9.32
N PHE A 378 1.66 -0.46 9.04
CA PHE A 378 1.64 -1.75 9.71
C PHE A 378 2.92 -2.56 9.45
N ILE A 379 3.44 -2.59 8.23
CA ILE A 379 4.69 -3.28 7.89
C ILE A 379 5.86 -2.69 8.70
N LEU A 380 6.04 -1.36 8.63
CA LEU A 380 7.14 -0.68 9.32
C LEU A 380 7.04 -0.80 10.85
N GLY A 381 5.83 -0.66 11.38
CA GLY A 381 5.56 -0.82 12.81
C GLY A 381 5.81 -2.24 13.30
N SER A 382 5.47 -3.26 12.52
CA SER A 382 5.76 -4.66 12.83
C SER A 382 7.27 -4.93 12.89
N PHE A 383 8.07 -4.27 12.05
CA PHE A 383 9.53 -4.33 12.13
C PHE A 383 10.05 -3.69 13.44
N ILE A 384 9.51 -2.53 13.83
CA ILE A 384 9.88 -1.85 15.09
C ILE A 384 9.54 -2.74 16.30
N CYS A 385 8.38 -3.41 16.29
CA CYS A 385 7.97 -4.28 17.37
C CYS A 385 8.90 -5.48 17.58
N THR A 386 9.53 -5.96 16.50
CA THR A 386 10.31 -7.20 16.49
C THR A 386 11.82 -6.97 16.39
N ILE A 387 12.28 -5.73 16.21
CA ILE A 387 13.69 -5.37 16.26
C ILE A 387 14.19 -5.44 17.72
N GLU A 388 15.39 -5.85 17.95
CA GLU A 388 15.95 -6.17 19.26
C GLU A 388 15.17 -7.33 19.93
N LYS A 389 15.70 -8.55 19.75
CA LYS A 389 15.18 -9.74 20.40
C LYS A 389 14.87 -9.43 21.88
N PRO A 390 13.62 -9.29 22.30
CA PRO A 390 13.32 -9.70 23.63
C PRO A 390 13.52 -11.21 23.60
N GLN A 391 14.22 -11.75 24.56
CA GLN A 391 14.34 -13.19 24.76
C GLN A 391 12.95 -13.86 24.89
N ARG A 392 11.91 -13.04 25.07
CA ARG A 392 10.49 -13.37 24.85
C ARG A 392 9.82 -12.12 24.28
N PRO A 393 9.19 -12.16 23.07
CA PRO A 393 8.25 -11.10 22.71
C PRO A 393 7.24 -11.01 23.86
N SER A 394 6.95 -9.81 24.35
CA SER A 394 5.91 -9.70 25.35
C SER A 394 4.65 -10.30 24.73
N ASN A 395 4.01 -11.25 25.40
CA ASN A 395 2.81 -11.95 24.92
C ASN A 395 1.72 -10.97 24.44
N VAL A 396 1.75 -9.74 24.95
CA VAL A 396 0.86 -8.62 24.59
C VAL A 396 1.05 -8.17 23.14
N VAL A 397 2.29 -8.13 22.59
CA VAL A 397 2.52 -7.75 21.17
C VAL A 397 2.02 -8.84 20.24
N LEU A 398 2.32 -10.09 20.62
CA LEU A 398 1.87 -11.28 19.89
C LEU A 398 0.35 -11.37 19.89
N SER A 399 -0.31 -11.12 21.03
CA SER A 399 -1.77 -11.13 21.10
C SER A 399 -2.38 -9.98 20.31
N LEU A 400 -1.90 -8.75 20.45
CA LEU A 400 -2.46 -7.60 19.71
C LEU A 400 -2.28 -7.73 18.18
N CYS A 401 -1.12 -8.23 17.71
CA CYS A 401 -0.94 -8.47 16.29
C CYS A 401 -1.78 -9.68 15.82
N ALA A 402 -1.88 -10.74 16.61
CA ALA A 402 -2.70 -11.90 16.29
C ALA A 402 -4.20 -11.57 16.32
N GLU A 403 -4.65 -10.78 17.30
CA GLU A 403 -6.04 -10.32 17.40
C GLU A 403 -6.41 -9.39 16.25
N LEU A 404 -5.56 -8.39 15.92
CA LEU A 404 -5.73 -7.57 14.72
C LEU A 404 -5.83 -8.43 13.48
N SER A 405 -4.97 -9.42 13.33
CA SER A 405 -4.92 -10.27 12.15
C SER A 405 -6.10 -11.24 12.07
N CYS A 406 -6.42 -11.96 13.14
CA CYS A 406 -7.54 -12.93 13.16
C CYS A 406 -8.89 -12.23 13.03
N PHE A 407 -9.09 -11.14 13.75
CA PHE A 407 -10.35 -10.41 13.74
C PHE A 407 -10.60 -9.74 12.39
N THR A 408 -9.55 -9.24 11.74
CA THR A 408 -9.65 -8.58 10.43
C THR A 408 -9.79 -9.56 9.28
N ILE A 409 -9.22 -10.78 9.36
CA ILE A 409 -9.47 -11.83 8.37
C ILE A 409 -10.93 -12.26 8.42
N ILE A 410 -11.48 -12.51 9.61
CA ILE A 410 -12.89 -12.91 9.78
C ILE A 410 -13.81 -11.79 9.30
N GLY A 411 -13.54 -10.54 9.66
CA GLY A 411 -14.30 -9.38 9.20
C GLY A 411 -14.15 -9.13 7.70
N GLY A 412 -12.95 -9.31 7.14
CA GLY A 412 -12.69 -9.20 5.71
C GLY A 412 -13.39 -10.28 4.90
N MET A 413 -13.40 -11.54 5.38
CA MET A 413 -14.15 -12.63 4.75
C MET A 413 -15.67 -12.42 4.83
N LEU A 414 -16.19 -11.94 5.97
CA LEU A 414 -17.59 -11.56 6.11
C LEU A 414 -17.96 -10.40 5.18
N PHE A 415 -17.09 -9.39 5.06
CA PHE A 415 -17.33 -8.25 4.21
C PHE A 415 -17.30 -8.62 2.72
N VAL A 416 -16.35 -9.44 2.29
CA VAL A 416 -16.28 -9.98 0.92
C VAL A 416 -17.49 -10.87 0.64
N ALA A 417 -17.91 -11.72 1.57
CA ALA A 417 -19.11 -12.54 1.42
C ALA A 417 -20.41 -11.72 1.33
N LEU A 418 -20.47 -10.55 1.99
CA LEU A 418 -21.63 -9.64 1.94
C LEU A 418 -21.59 -8.72 0.72
N ALA A 419 -20.43 -8.37 0.21
CA ALA A 419 -20.27 -7.57 -1.01
C ALA A 419 -20.49 -8.37 -2.30
N LEU A 420 -20.50 -9.73 -2.20
CA LEU A 420 -20.74 -10.65 -3.31
C LEU A 420 -22.21 -11.04 -3.48
N LYS A 421 -23.10 -10.58 -2.60
CA LYS A 421 -24.56 -10.66 -2.78
C LYS A 421 -25.09 -9.46 -3.54
#